data_07e8ab2d26f1beff2da85801e388f832
#
_entry.id   07e8ab2d26f1beff2da85801e388f832
#
_cell.length_a   1.000
_cell.length_b   1.000
_cell.length_c   1.000
_cell.angle_alpha   90.00
_cell.angle_beta   90.00
_cell.angle_gamma   90.00
#
_symmetry.space_group_name_H-M   'P 1'
#
loop_
_entity.id
_entity.type
_entity.pdbx_description
1 polymer ?
#
loop_
_entity_poly.entity_id
_entity_poly.type
_entity_poly.pdbx_seq_one_letter_code
_entity_poly.pdbx_strand_id
1 'polypeptide(L)'
;MNERIRTGGPDYNKCLVNLANSVLKKFGAETTADTLDAADKYLAGDHKNVVLLLLDAMGVSILEKHLAADGFFRSHLKDTYSSVYPPTTVAATTSVLSGLYPNEHGWLGWDIYFPELDKNVTVFTNKNQLKEKEGAAPTVLSQQQDWEWGIDSLVEPLPAAEFNAGFKYLPYRNILDRINDAGGRAFASMPFLPPFPDTLEKVLARVKELCDEPGKKFVYAYWNEPDSTMHRTGTMSPRTHDMLASIEGKVRELASGISDTLLIITADHSHMDSKNLCLLDYPEVLDCLVRMPSFEPRTLNLFVKEECKDTFPEVFRKNFGDDFLLLTKEEVLRENLFGPRESRPGLTDMIGDYVALAVSPVSIFNTHYEAQVMPGGHAGLTAEETRIPLIVIET
;
A
#
# COMPACT_ATOMS: atom_id res chain seq x y z
N MET A 1 -9.54 -5.33 -22.16
CA MET A 1 -8.61 -5.38 -21.00
C MET A 1 -7.29 -5.95 -21.46
N ASN A 2 -6.20 -5.27 -21.20
CA ASN A 2 -4.84 -5.72 -21.52
C ASN A 2 -4.56 -7.04 -20.79
N GLU A 3 -3.96 -8.03 -21.46
CA GLU A 3 -3.72 -9.36 -20.86
C GLU A 3 -2.83 -9.30 -19.60
N ARG A 4 -1.81 -8.42 -19.60
CA ARG A 4 -0.94 -8.21 -18.42
C ARG A 4 -1.70 -7.62 -17.25
N ILE A 5 -2.64 -6.70 -17.48
CA ILE A 5 -3.51 -6.17 -16.42
C ILE A 5 -4.43 -7.27 -15.89
N ARG A 6 -4.96 -8.12 -16.78
CA ARG A 6 -5.85 -9.22 -16.39
C ARG A 6 -5.16 -10.29 -15.54
N THR A 7 -3.87 -10.54 -15.76
CA THR A 7 -3.12 -11.60 -15.07
C THR A 7 -2.36 -11.14 -13.82
N GLY A 8 -1.92 -9.89 -13.79
CA GLY A 8 -1.14 -9.32 -12.68
C GLY A 8 -1.86 -8.22 -11.88
N GLY A 9 -2.94 -7.68 -12.43
CA GLY A 9 -3.70 -6.59 -11.80
C GLY A 9 -4.68 -7.04 -10.73
N PRO A 10 -5.38 -6.08 -10.10
CA PRO A 10 -6.33 -6.35 -9.03
C PRO A 10 -7.61 -7.01 -9.56
N ASP A 11 -8.17 -7.91 -8.77
CA ASP A 11 -9.54 -8.39 -8.94
C ASP A 11 -10.48 -7.55 -8.05
N TYR A 12 -11.09 -6.53 -8.62
CA TYR A 12 -11.98 -5.61 -7.89
C TYR A 12 -13.32 -6.25 -7.47
N ASN A 13 -13.63 -7.47 -7.90
CA ASN A 13 -14.75 -8.23 -7.35
C ASN A 13 -14.38 -8.98 -6.06
N LYS A 14 -13.08 -9.10 -5.77
CA LYS A 14 -12.56 -9.84 -4.63
C LYS A 14 -11.29 -9.17 -4.09
N CYS A 15 -11.43 -7.98 -3.49
CA CYS A 15 -10.32 -7.15 -3.04
C CYS A 15 -10.53 -6.55 -1.64
N LEU A 16 -9.55 -5.77 -1.17
CA LEU A 16 -9.58 -5.08 0.12
C LEU A 16 -10.82 -4.20 0.33
N VAL A 17 -11.30 -3.53 -0.71
CA VAL A 17 -12.51 -2.70 -0.64
C VAL A 17 -13.72 -3.55 -0.27
N ASN A 18 -13.82 -4.77 -0.83
CA ASN A 18 -14.91 -5.69 -0.52
C ASN A 18 -14.85 -6.17 0.95
N LEU A 19 -13.63 -6.42 1.49
CA LEU A 19 -13.48 -6.74 2.91
C LEU A 19 -13.93 -5.59 3.83
N ALA A 20 -13.53 -4.36 3.52
CA ALA A 20 -13.96 -3.18 4.26
C ALA A 20 -15.49 -3.01 4.25
N ASN A 21 -16.12 -3.26 3.09
CA ASN A 21 -17.58 -3.22 2.95
C ASN A 21 -18.28 -4.38 3.68
N SER A 22 -17.66 -5.57 3.79
CA SER A 22 -18.13 -6.65 4.65
C SER A 22 -18.19 -6.22 6.12
N VAL A 23 -17.18 -5.53 6.60
CA VAL A 23 -17.15 -4.97 7.96
C VAL A 23 -18.24 -3.90 8.14
N LEU A 24 -18.37 -2.95 7.23
CA LEU A 24 -19.44 -1.94 7.26
C LEU A 24 -20.82 -2.60 7.36
N LYS A 25 -21.13 -3.56 6.50
CA LYS A 25 -22.37 -4.34 6.48
C LYS A 25 -22.63 -5.03 7.83
N LYS A 26 -21.60 -5.67 8.41
CA LYS A 26 -21.70 -6.36 9.72
C LYS A 26 -22.18 -5.43 10.82
N PHE A 27 -21.74 -4.17 10.81
CA PHE A 27 -22.09 -3.15 11.81
C PHE A 27 -23.25 -2.25 11.41
N GLY A 28 -23.98 -2.60 10.33
CA GLY A 28 -25.18 -1.86 9.91
C GLY A 28 -24.87 -0.50 9.29
N ALA A 29 -23.62 -0.23 8.95
CA ALA A 29 -23.24 0.98 8.23
C ALA A 29 -23.48 0.82 6.72
N GLU A 30 -23.72 1.94 6.04
CA GLU A 30 -23.93 1.95 4.59
C GLU A 30 -22.69 1.43 3.85
N THR A 31 -22.86 0.54 2.90
CA THR A 31 -21.79 0.02 2.04
C THR A 31 -21.66 0.87 0.78
N THR A 32 -20.44 1.01 0.27
CA THR A 32 -20.12 1.74 -0.96
C THR A 32 -19.75 0.81 -2.11
N ALA A 33 -19.52 -0.45 -1.85
CA ALA A 33 -19.19 -1.48 -2.84
C ALA A 33 -19.76 -2.84 -2.40
N ASP A 34 -19.63 -3.86 -3.26
CA ASP A 34 -19.96 -5.24 -2.91
C ASP A 34 -19.07 -5.75 -1.77
N THR A 35 -19.54 -6.74 -1.05
CA THR A 35 -18.86 -7.36 0.08
C THR A 35 -17.99 -8.56 -0.36
N LEU A 36 -17.07 -8.99 0.49
CA LEU A 36 -16.22 -10.16 0.28
C LEU A 36 -16.89 -11.43 0.81
N ASP A 37 -17.47 -12.25 -0.05
CA ASP A 37 -18.18 -13.48 0.33
C ASP A 37 -17.36 -14.40 1.25
N ALA A 38 -16.04 -14.48 1.00
CA ALA A 38 -15.14 -15.27 1.82
C ALA A 38 -15.05 -14.78 3.28
N ALA A 39 -15.24 -13.49 3.54
CA ALA A 39 -15.27 -12.91 4.88
C ALA A 39 -16.69 -12.88 5.47
N ASP A 40 -17.71 -12.65 4.64
CA ASP A 40 -19.11 -12.52 5.06
C ASP A 40 -19.59 -13.75 5.85
N LYS A 41 -19.19 -14.97 5.44
CA LYS A 41 -19.56 -16.21 6.14
C LYS A 41 -19.07 -16.28 7.60
N TYR A 42 -17.92 -15.68 7.91
CA TYR A 42 -17.41 -15.58 9.29
C TYR A 42 -18.03 -14.39 10.02
N LEU A 43 -18.17 -13.26 9.32
CA LEU A 43 -18.83 -12.07 9.87
C LEU A 43 -20.31 -12.30 10.20
N ALA A 44 -20.96 -13.27 9.60
CA ALA A 44 -22.33 -13.67 9.96
C ALA A 44 -22.45 -14.23 11.40
N GLY A 45 -21.36 -14.73 12.00
CA GLY A 45 -21.31 -15.21 13.39
C GLY A 45 -21.64 -14.12 14.39
N ASP A 46 -22.09 -14.51 15.57
CA ASP A 46 -22.46 -13.58 16.66
C ASP A 46 -21.28 -13.36 17.63
N HIS A 47 -20.22 -12.72 17.14
CA HIS A 47 -19.05 -12.39 17.94
C HIS A 47 -19.23 -11.05 18.66
N LYS A 48 -18.77 -10.97 19.91
CA LYS A 48 -18.69 -9.70 20.68
C LYS A 48 -17.69 -8.75 20.04
N ASN A 49 -16.57 -9.27 19.58
CA ASN A 49 -15.53 -8.47 18.97
C ASN A 49 -15.27 -8.93 17.54
N VAL A 50 -15.11 -7.98 16.63
CA VAL A 50 -14.53 -8.19 15.30
C VAL A 50 -13.25 -7.38 15.21
N VAL A 51 -12.12 -8.04 15.06
CA VAL A 51 -10.81 -7.42 14.93
C VAL A 51 -10.30 -7.62 13.52
N LEU A 52 -9.95 -6.54 12.83
CA LEU A 52 -9.22 -6.58 11.57
C LEU A 52 -7.79 -6.11 11.84
N LEU A 53 -6.84 -7.05 11.84
CA LEU A 53 -5.41 -6.78 11.97
C LEU A 53 -4.77 -6.77 10.59
N LEU A 54 -4.30 -5.62 10.16
CA LEU A 54 -3.53 -5.45 8.93
C LEU A 54 -2.05 -5.40 9.25
N LEU A 55 -1.30 -6.34 8.68
CA LEU A 55 0.16 -6.44 8.78
C LEU A 55 0.76 -6.05 7.41
N ASP A 56 1.44 -4.93 7.38
CA ASP A 56 1.92 -4.28 6.15
C ASP A 56 2.84 -5.19 5.34
N ALA A 57 2.54 -5.33 4.06
CA ALA A 57 3.22 -6.15 3.07
C ALA A 57 3.30 -7.66 3.39
N MET A 58 2.52 -8.16 4.35
CA MET A 58 2.47 -9.60 4.66
C MET A 58 1.61 -10.38 3.65
N GLY A 59 1.92 -10.26 2.36
CA GLY A 59 1.21 -10.96 1.30
C GLY A 59 1.43 -12.47 1.29
N VAL A 60 0.70 -13.17 0.42
CA VAL A 60 0.73 -14.64 0.35
C VAL A 60 2.13 -15.16 0.04
N SER A 61 2.84 -14.53 -0.91
CA SER A 61 4.20 -14.94 -1.29
C SER A 61 5.18 -14.83 -0.12
N ILE A 62 5.02 -13.83 0.75
CA ILE A 62 5.86 -13.62 1.93
C ILE A 62 5.55 -14.67 3.00
N LEU A 63 4.28 -14.98 3.25
CA LEU A 63 3.90 -16.07 4.15
C LEU A 63 4.48 -17.42 3.69
N GLU A 64 4.40 -17.71 2.40
CA GLU A 64 4.88 -18.97 1.83
C GLU A 64 6.40 -19.13 1.87
N LYS A 65 7.13 -18.02 1.72
CA LYS A 65 8.61 -18.00 1.78
C LYS A 65 9.16 -18.24 3.18
N HIS A 66 8.45 -17.79 4.22
CA HIS A 66 9.02 -17.69 5.56
C HIS A 66 8.35 -18.55 6.62
N LEU A 67 7.08 -18.88 6.49
CA LEU A 67 6.33 -19.60 7.52
C LEU A 67 6.01 -21.03 7.08
N ALA A 68 6.07 -21.96 8.03
CA ALA A 68 5.75 -23.35 7.78
C ALA A 68 4.28 -23.55 7.32
N ALA A 69 4.02 -24.52 6.46
CA ALA A 69 2.68 -24.77 5.93
C ALA A 69 1.65 -25.12 7.02
N ASP A 70 2.09 -25.72 8.10
CA ASP A 70 1.33 -26.03 9.31
C ASP A 70 1.49 -24.98 10.43
N GLY A 71 2.20 -23.88 10.16
CA GLY A 71 2.35 -22.73 11.06
C GLY A 71 1.03 -22.04 11.36
N PHE A 72 1.00 -21.21 12.38
CA PHE A 72 -0.24 -20.62 12.90
C PHE A 72 -0.97 -19.79 11.84
N PHE A 73 -0.31 -18.88 11.13
CA PHE A 73 -0.97 -18.10 10.09
C PHE A 73 -1.44 -18.95 8.93
N ARG A 74 -0.59 -19.83 8.40
CA ARG A 74 -0.91 -20.64 7.23
C ARG A 74 -1.97 -21.70 7.50
N SER A 75 -2.04 -22.28 8.69
CA SER A 75 -3.11 -23.22 9.08
C SER A 75 -4.49 -22.54 9.21
N HIS A 76 -4.52 -21.23 9.48
CA HIS A 76 -5.73 -20.42 9.56
C HIS A 76 -6.03 -19.62 8.27
N LEU A 77 -5.24 -19.79 7.21
CA LEU A 77 -5.51 -19.19 5.91
C LEU A 77 -6.79 -19.81 5.32
N LYS A 78 -7.80 -18.98 5.12
CA LYS A 78 -9.12 -19.41 4.63
C LYS A 78 -9.32 -19.13 3.15
N ASP A 79 -8.69 -18.08 2.64
CA ASP A 79 -8.77 -17.69 1.24
C ASP A 79 -7.62 -16.74 0.90
N THR A 80 -7.43 -16.49 -0.37
CA THR A 80 -6.56 -15.44 -0.89
C THR A 80 -7.35 -14.53 -1.80
N TYR A 81 -7.07 -13.25 -1.75
CA TYR A 81 -7.78 -12.24 -2.52
C TYR A 81 -6.83 -11.11 -2.94
N SER A 82 -7.36 -10.10 -3.59
CA SER A 82 -6.54 -9.07 -4.20
C SER A 82 -6.38 -7.85 -3.29
N SER A 83 -5.20 -7.25 -3.32
CA SER A 83 -5.05 -5.84 -2.99
C SER A 83 -5.79 -4.96 -4.00
N VAL A 84 -5.69 -3.64 -3.84
CA VAL A 84 -6.08 -2.65 -4.85
C VAL A 84 -4.87 -2.31 -5.74
N TYR A 85 -5.05 -1.44 -6.74
CA TYR A 85 -3.96 -0.94 -7.55
C TYR A 85 -3.82 0.59 -7.40
N PRO A 86 -2.60 1.12 -7.22
CA PRO A 86 -1.36 0.38 -7.00
C PRO A 86 -1.38 -0.42 -5.67
N PRO A 87 -0.75 -1.60 -5.61
CA PRO A 87 -0.61 -2.36 -4.36
C PRO A 87 0.49 -1.70 -3.49
N THR A 88 0.11 -0.64 -2.81
CA THR A 88 0.94 0.19 -1.95
C THR A 88 0.19 0.58 -0.70
N THR A 89 0.91 0.77 0.40
CA THR A 89 0.35 1.16 1.71
C THR A 89 -0.63 2.33 1.58
N VAL A 90 -0.27 3.38 0.83
CA VAL A 90 -1.10 4.58 0.67
C VAL A 90 -2.47 4.25 0.07
N ALA A 91 -2.51 3.56 -1.07
CA ALA A 91 -3.76 3.24 -1.74
C ALA A 91 -4.56 2.17 -0.98
N ALA A 92 -3.89 1.13 -0.52
CA ALA A 92 -4.54 -0.03 0.07
C ALA A 92 -5.08 0.22 1.48
N THR A 93 -4.30 0.86 2.37
CA THR A 93 -4.79 1.21 3.72
C THR A 93 -5.89 2.25 3.66
N THR A 94 -5.81 3.23 2.74
CA THR A 94 -6.89 4.20 2.51
C THR A 94 -8.14 3.50 2.00
N SER A 95 -8.01 2.50 1.10
CA SER A 95 -9.15 1.70 0.64
C SER A 95 -9.82 0.94 1.78
N VAL A 96 -9.04 0.32 2.69
CA VAL A 96 -9.59 -0.35 3.89
C VAL A 96 -10.28 0.66 4.80
N LEU A 97 -9.63 1.80 5.08
CA LEU A 97 -10.16 2.80 6.00
C LEU A 97 -11.35 3.59 5.44
N SER A 98 -11.50 3.70 4.14
CA SER A 98 -12.62 4.41 3.52
C SER A 98 -13.75 3.49 3.03
N GLY A 99 -13.45 2.26 2.69
CA GLY A 99 -14.34 1.35 1.95
C GLY A 99 -14.51 1.74 0.47
N LEU A 100 -13.63 2.61 -0.06
CA LEU A 100 -13.67 3.15 -1.42
C LEU A 100 -12.52 2.56 -2.26
N TYR A 101 -12.70 2.56 -3.58
CA TYR A 101 -11.63 2.24 -4.51
C TYR A 101 -10.62 3.39 -4.65
N PRO A 102 -9.37 3.13 -5.09
CA PRO A 102 -8.35 4.17 -5.26
C PRO A 102 -8.78 5.34 -6.14
N ASN A 103 -9.54 5.11 -7.22
CA ASN A 103 -10.07 6.18 -8.05
C ASN A 103 -11.15 7.04 -7.36
N GLU A 104 -11.83 6.52 -6.34
CA GLU A 104 -12.82 7.26 -5.57
C GLU A 104 -12.18 8.10 -4.47
N HIS A 105 -11.14 7.57 -3.75
CA HIS A 105 -10.47 8.34 -2.68
C HIS A 105 -9.28 9.16 -3.18
N GLY A 106 -8.62 8.80 -4.30
CA GLY A 106 -7.55 9.58 -4.93
C GLY A 106 -6.17 9.43 -4.30
N TRP A 107 -5.99 8.60 -3.26
CA TRP A 107 -4.70 8.32 -2.63
C TRP A 107 -4.01 7.20 -3.41
N LEU A 108 -3.21 7.58 -4.45
CA LEU A 108 -2.75 6.66 -5.48
C LEU A 108 -1.30 6.18 -5.30
N GLY A 109 -0.55 6.69 -4.35
CA GLY A 109 0.85 6.31 -4.15
C GLY A 109 1.53 7.14 -3.08
N TRP A 110 2.79 6.81 -2.81
CA TRP A 110 3.62 7.48 -1.82
C TRP A 110 3.78 8.97 -2.10
N ASP A 111 4.11 9.30 -3.35
CA ASP A 111 4.14 10.66 -3.86
C ASP A 111 2.95 10.93 -4.78
N ILE A 112 2.18 11.96 -4.49
CA ILE A 112 1.00 12.34 -5.28
C ILE A 112 1.22 13.73 -5.85
N TYR A 113 0.94 13.90 -7.15
CA TYR A 113 0.86 15.22 -7.76
C TYR A 113 -0.45 15.90 -7.38
N PHE A 114 -0.35 17.07 -6.76
CA PHE A 114 -1.49 17.94 -6.46
C PHE A 114 -1.50 19.13 -7.40
N PRO A 115 -2.45 19.20 -8.36
CA PRO A 115 -2.59 20.32 -9.29
C PRO A 115 -2.73 21.67 -8.59
N GLU A 116 -3.41 21.70 -7.44
CA GLU A 116 -3.66 22.91 -6.65
C GLU A 116 -2.39 23.51 -6.03
N LEU A 117 -1.35 22.71 -5.88
CA LEU A 117 -0.05 23.11 -5.35
C LEU A 117 1.03 23.15 -6.43
N ASP A 118 0.76 22.59 -7.60
CA ASP A 118 1.73 22.30 -8.67
C ASP A 118 2.98 21.55 -8.14
N LYS A 119 2.76 20.54 -7.29
CA LYS A 119 3.84 19.80 -6.60
C LYS A 119 3.54 18.31 -6.49
N ASN A 120 4.59 17.49 -6.52
CA ASN A 120 4.58 16.15 -5.97
C ASN A 120 4.76 16.22 -4.45
N VAL A 121 3.87 15.57 -3.72
CA VAL A 121 3.85 15.56 -2.25
C VAL A 121 3.93 14.14 -1.75
N THR A 122 4.89 13.85 -0.88
CA THR A 122 4.93 12.63 -0.07
C THR A 122 3.79 12.69 0.94
N VAL A 123 2.69 12.01 0.62
CA VAL A 123 1.37 12.34 1.17
C VAL A 123 1.23 12.09 2.66
N PHE A 124 1.82 11.02 3.20
CA PHE A 124 1.74 10.70 4.63
C PHE A 124 2.52 11.67 5.51
N THR A 125 3.63 12.20 5.01
CA THR A 125 4.45 13.17 5.75
C THR A 125 4.09 14.62 5.44
N ASN A 126 3.28 14.86 4.41
CA ASN A 126 2.94 16.20 3.90
C ASN A 126 4.17 17.03 3.53
N LYS A 127 5.18 16.38 2.96
CA LYS A 127 6.42 17.00 2.53
C LYS A 127 6.54 17.00 1.00
N ASN A 128 7.34 17.90 0.46
CA ASN A 128 7.73 17.82 -0.95
C ASN A 128 8.45 16.51 -1.21
N GLN A 129 8.25 15.94 -2.42
CA GLN A 129 8.95 14.75 -2.88
C GLN A 129 10.46 14.85 -2.70
N LEU A 130 11.09 13.75 -2.33
CA LEU A 130 12.53 13.65 -2.13
C LEU A 130 13.30 14.00 -3.42
N LYS A 131 14.41 14.71 -3.28
CA LYS A 131 15.28 15.13 -4.40
C LYS A 131 16.74 15.05 -3.99
N GLU A 132 17.60 14.75 -4.97
CA GLU A 132 19.05 14.91 -4.79
C GLU A 132 19.50 16.37 -5.00
N LYS A 133 20.60 16.72 -4.34
CA LYS A 133 21.30 17.99 -4.59
C LYS A 133 21.95 17.95 -5.97
N GLU A 134 21.92 19.07 -6.68
CA GLU A 134 22.62 19.20 -7.96
C GLU A 134 24.12 18.89 -7.80
N GLY A 135 24.65 18.04 -8.67
CA GLY A 135 26.06 17.63 -8.66
C GLY A 135 26.44 16.70 -7.52
N ALA A 136 25.49 16.15 -6.77
CA ALA A 136 25.78 15.08 -5.82
C ALA A 136 26.34 13.87 -6.59
N ALA A 137 27.55 13.43 -6.21
CA ALA A 137 28.10 12.20 -6.78
C ALA A 137 27.31 11.02 -6.23
N PRO A 138 27.01 9.98 -7.06
CA PRO A 138 26.41 8.75 -6.58
C PRO A 138 27.29 8.17 -5.46
N THR A 139 26.78 8.12 -4.25
CA THR A 139 27.48 7.46 -3.14
C THR A 139 27.31 5.97 -3.32
N VAL A 140 28.34 5.26 -3.72
CA VAL A 140 28.34 3.79 -3.79
C VAL A 140 28.33 3.27 -2.37
N LEU A 141 27.17 2.81 -1.89
CA LEU A 141 27.05 2.15 -0.59
C LEU A 141 27.65 0.73 -0.72
N SER A 142 28.60 0.37 0.15
CA SER A 142 28.96 -1.02 0.33
C SER A 142 27.82 -1.74 1.04
N GLN A 143 27.55 -3.00 0.70
CA GLN A 143 26.40 -3.80 1.15
C GLN A 143 26.21 -3.96 2.69
N GLN A 144 26.98 -3.25 3.50
CA GLN A 144 27.00 -3.33 4.97
C GLN A 144 26.87 -1.98 5.69
N GLN A 145 26.55 -0.89 4.99
CA GLN A 145 26.45 0.43 5.61
C GLN A 145 24.99 0.76 5.98
N ASP A 146 24.83 1.34 7.18
CA ASP A 146 23.55 1.83 7.67
C ASP A 146 22.92 2.82 6.67
N TRP A 147 21.62 2.72 6.48
CA TRP A 147 20.82 3.53 5.56
C TRP A 147 20.89 5.06 5.81
N GLU A 148 21.54 5.50 6.89
CA GLU A 148 21.86 6.91 7.16
C GLU A 148 22.96 7.47 6.24
N TRP A 149 23.71 6.59 5.54
CA TRP A 149 24.74 6.99 4.59
C TRP A 149 24.10 7.43 3.27
N GLY A 150 24.49 8.62 2.80
CA GLY A 150 23.97 9.18 1.55
C GLY A 150 22.83 10.21 1.75
N ILE A 151 22.29 10.34 2.96
CA ILE A 151 21.32 11.41 3.32
C ILE A 151 21.90 12.79 3.00
N ASP A 152 23.20 12.97 3.13
CA ASP A 152 23.88 14.22 2.81
C ASP A 152 23.79 14.61 1.32
N SER A 153 23.49 13.64 0.43
CA SER A 153 23.24 13.91 -0.99
C SER A 153 21.84 14.46 -1.26
N LEU A 154 20.93 14.35 -0.28
CA LEU A 154 19.53 14.71 -0.42
C LEU A 154 19.27 16.16 -0.02
N VAL A 155 18.31 16.77 -0.70
CA VAL A 155 17.70 18.02 -0.24
C VAL A 155 16.72 17.69 0.87
N GLU A 156 16.84 18.36 2.03
CA GLU A 156 15.86 18.17 3.10
C GLU A 156 14.45 18.53 2.61
N PRO A 157 13.49 17.60 2.64
CA PRO A 157 12.17 17.85 2.11
C PRO A 157 11.37 18.78 3.04
N LEU A 158 11.06 19.95 2.54
CA LEU A 158 10.24 20.95 3.23
C LEU A 158 8.76 20.54 3.25
N PRO A 159 7.96 21.04 4.23
CA PRO A 159 6.50 20.89 4.19
C PRO A 159 5.93 21.35 2.84
N ALA A 160 5.03 20.57 2.25
CA ALA A 160 4.44 20.88 0.95
C ALA A 160 3.47 22.07 1.04
N ALA A 161 2.78 22.19 2.17
CA ALA A 161 1.85 23.26 2.51
C ALA A 161 1.75 23.43 4.03
N GLU A 162 1.16 24.54 4.49
CA GLU A 162 0.87 24.81 5.92
C GLU A 162 -0.26 23.91 6.48
N PHE A 163 -0.95 23.20 5.62
CA PHE A 163 -2.03 22.24 5.94
C PHE A 163 -1.70 20.88 5.34
N ASN A 164 -2.35 19.83 5.80
CA ASN A 164 -2.20 18.51 5.20
C ASN A 164 -2.90 18.46 3.83
N ALA A 165 -2.13 18.34 2.74
CA ALA A 165 -2.63 18.36 1.37
C ALA A 165 -3.53 17.16 1.09
N GLY A 166 -3.16 15.96 1.56
CA GLY A 166 -3.96 14.75 1.38
C GLY A 166 -5.36 14.92 1.96
N PHE A 167 -5.49 15.26 3.23
CA PHE A 167 -6.82 15.42 3.85
C PHE A 167 -7.60 16.63 3.35
N LYS A 168 -6.93 17.66 2.85
CA LYS A 168 -7.62 18.84 2.30
C LYS A 168 -8.20 18.60 0.91
N TYR A 169 -7.41 17.99 0.02
CA TYR A 169 -7.79 17.84 -1.38
C TYR A 169 -8.37 16.45 -1.70
N LEU A 170 -8.03 15.45 -0.91
CA LEU A 170 -8.50 14.06 -1.04
C LEU A 170 -9.23 13.57 0.24
N PRO A 171 -10.22 14.33 0.74
CA PRO A 171 -10.94 13.93 1.94
C PRO A 171 -11.73 12.65 1.69
N TYR A 172 -11.79 11.81 2.72
CA TYR A 172 -12.68 10.66 2.77
C TYR A 172 -13.24 10.50 4.19
N ARG A 173 -14.37 9.82 4.30
CA ARG A 173 -14.96 9.46 5.59
C ARG A 173 -14.49 8.05 5.96
N ASN A 174 -13.87 7.87 7.12
CA ASN A 174 -13.35 6.57 7.50
C ASN A 174 -14.45 5.61 7.99
N ILE A 175 -14.18 4.30 7.90
CA ILE A 175 -15.16 3.26 8.28
C ILE A 175 -15.45 3.25 9.79
N LEU A 176 -14.53 3.71 10.63
CA LEU A 176 -14.74 3.78 12.08
C LEU A 176 -15.84 4.79 12.41
N ASP A 177 -15.75 5.99 11.82
CA ASP A 177 -16.79 7.03 11.98
C ASP A 177 -18.13 6.56 11.43
N ARG A 178 -18.13 5.89 10.25
CA ARG A 178 -19.36 5.37 9.64
C ARG A 178 -20.02 4.30 10.50
N ILE A 179 -19.26 3.41 11.12
CA ILE A 179 -19.78 2.40 12.07
C ILE A 179 -20.32 3.08 13.32
N ASN A 180 -19.60 4.06 13.89
CA ASN A 180 -20.03 4.78 15.08
C ASN A 180 -21.33 5.57 14.83
N ASP A 181 -21.46 6.21 13.67
CA ASP A 181 -22.67 6.96 13.29
C ASP A 181 -23.87 6.03 13.01
N ALA A 182 -23.63 4.79 12.61
CA ALA A 182 -24.66 3.76 12.49
C ALA A 182 -25.10 3.15 13.84
N GLY A 183 -24.54 3.67 14.96
CA GLY A 183 -24.84 3.19 16.33
C GLY A 183 -23.98 2.01 16.78
N GLY A 184 -22.96 1.63 16.01
CA GLY A 184 -21.94 0.66 16.39
C GLY A 184 -20.89 1.27 17.32
N ARG A 185 -19.87 0.47 17.63
CA ARG A 185 -18.67 0.92 18.36
C ARG A 185 -17.43 0.49 17.56
N ALA A 186 -16.65 1.43 17.09
CA ALA A 186 -15.45 1.17 16.34
C ALA A 186 -14.25 1.91 16.90
N PHE A 187 -13.11 1.23 16.95
CA PHE A 187 -11.86 1.72 17.52
C PHE A 187 -10.68 1.42 16.60
N ALA A 188 -9.58 2.15 16.79
CA ALA A 188 -8.31 1.86 16.15
C ALA A 188 -7.21 1.54 17.17
N SER A 189 -6.27 0.69 16.78
CA SER A 189 -4.99 0.47 17.44
C SER A 189 -3.87 0.49 16.40
N MET A 190 -3.19 1.63 16.27
CA MET A 190 -2.16 1.84 15.26
C MET A 190 -1.21 2.98 15.67
N PRO A 191 0.05 2.99 15.18
CA PRO A 191 1.06 3.98 15.59
C PRO A 191 0.69 5.44 15.33
N PHE A 192 -0.22 5.68 14.39
CA PHE A 192 -0.53 7.04 13.89
C PHE A 192 -1.78 7.67 14.54
N LEU A 193 -2.46 6.95 15.40
CA LEU A 193 -3.65 7.43 16.12
C LEU A 193 -3.50 7.23 17.64
N PRO A 194 -4.11 8.09 18.48
CA PRO A 194 -4.07 7.92 19.93
C PRO A 194 -4.57 6.53 20.37
N PRO A 195 -3.90 5.88 21.31
CA PRO A 195 -2.82 6.34 22.19
C PRO A 195 -1.40 6.23 21.59
N PHE A 196 -1.22 6.11 20.27
CA PHE A 196 0.05 6.02 19.54
C PHE A 196 0.92 4.83 19.98
N PRO A 197 0.44 3.58 19.89
CA PRO A 197 1.22 2.41 20.24
C PRO A 197 2.39 2.25 19.25
N ASP A 198 3.61 2.41 19.72
CA ASP A 198 4.84 2.49 18.92
C ASP A 198 5.56 1.14 18.76
N THR A 199 4.98 0.05 19.26
CA THR A 199 5.45 -1.33 19.06
C THR A 199 4.28 -2.27 18.79
N LEU A 200 4.55 -3.41 18.15
CA LEU A 200 3.52 -4.44 17.91
C LEU A 200 2.89 -4.91 19.21
N GLU A 201 3.69 -5.11 20.27
CA GLU A 201 3.19 -5.52 21.57
C GLU A 201 2.16 -4.52 22.13
N LYS A 202 2.43 -3.21 21.99
CA LYS A 202 1.49 -2.18 22.44
C LYS A 202 0.24 -2.12 21.56
N VAL A 203 0.37 -2.35 20.23
CA VAL A 203 -0.78 -2.47 19.34
C VAL A 203 -1.66 -3.64 19.77
N LEU A 204 -1.09 -4.83 20.00
CA LEU A 204 -1.81 -6.04 20.39
C LEU A 204 -2.37 -5.94 21.82
N ALA A 205 -1.64 -5.32 22.75
CA ALA A 205 -2.13 -5.06 24.10
C ALA A 205 -3.38 -4.16 24.09
N ARG A 206 -3.37 -3.11 23.24
CA ARG A 206 -4.55 -2.25 23.07
C ARG A 206 -5.73 -3.00 22.45
N VAL A 207 -5.49 -3.87 21.48
CA VAL A 207 -6.53 -4.75 20.92
C VAL A 207 -7.13 -5.62 22.03
N LYS A 208 -6.29 -6.23 22.88
CA LYS A 208 -6.76 -7.06 23.99
C LYS A 208 -7.60 -6.26 24.98
N GLU A 209 -7.13 -5.08 25.43
CA GLU A 209 -7.91 -4.19 26.31
C GLU A 209 -9.29 -3.89 25.74
N LEU A 210 -9.38 -3.55 24.46
CA LEU A 210 -10.64 -3.27 23.78
C LEU A 210 -11.55 -4.52 23.72
N CYS A 211 -10.97 -5.70 23.47
CA CYS A 211 -11.74 -6.96 23.46
C CYS A 211 -12.29 -7.31 24.85
N ASP A 212 -11.59 -6.98 25.92
CA ASP A 212 -12.04 -7.22 27.31
C ASP A 212 -13.20 -6.28 27.72
N GLU A 213 -13.33 -5.09 27.10
CA GLU A 213 -14.45 -4.18 27.36
C GLU A 213 -15.80 -4.80 26.97
N PRO A 214 -16.91 -4.46 27.66
CA PRO A 214 -18.25 -4.96 27.34
C PRO A 214 -18.78 -4.40 26.02
N GLY A 215 -19.73 -5.13 25.41
CA GLY A 215 -20.48 -4.73 24.22
C GLY A 215 -19.80 -5.07 22.90
N LYS A 216 -20.62 -5.22 21.86
CA LYS A 216 -20.17 -5.52 20.49
C LYS A 216 -19.36 -4.38 19.91
N LYS A 217 -18.24 -4.68 19.25
CA LYS A 217 -17.36 -3.66 18.65
C LYS A 217 -16.53 -4.17 17.49
N PHE A 218 -16.09 -3.22 16.68
CA PHE A 218 -15.05 -3.38 15.67
C PHE A 218 -13.74 -2.75 16.13
N VAL A 219 -12.63 -3.43 15.91
CA VAL A 219 -11.27 -2.90 16.14
C VAL A 219 -10.46 -3.04 14.88
N TYR A 220 -10.02 -1.92 14.32
CA TYR A 220 -9.00 -1.90 13.28
C TYR A 220 -7.62 -1.79 13.92
N ALA A 221 -6.75 -2.73 13.63
CA ALA A 221 -5.37 -2.71 14.10
C ALA A 221 -4.41 -2.73 12.90
N TYR A 222 -3.34 -1.96 12.95
CA TYR A 222 -2.33 -1.87 11.89
C TYR A 222 -0.93 -1.88 12.48
N TRP A 223 -0.03 -2.60 11.79
CA TRP A 223 1.39 -2.61 12.08
C TRP A 223 2.20 -2.57 10.78
N ASN A 224 3.24 -1.74 10.73
CA ASN A 224 4.03 -1.44 9.53
C ASN A 224 5.13 -2.47 9.20
N GLU A 225 5.12 -3.64 9.82
CA GLU A 225 6.02 -4.75 9.51
C GLU A 225 5.21 -5.95 8.97
N PRO A 226 5.82 -6.73 8.09
CA PRO A 226 7.25 -6.81 7.70
C PRO A 226 7.71 -5.82 6.60
N ASP A 227 6.87 -4.91 6.10
CA ASP A 227 7.18 -3.99 5.01
C ASP A 227 8.48 -3.20 5.26
N SER A 228 8.55 -2.49 6.38
CA SER A 228 9.71 -1.66 6.72
C SER A 228 11.02 -2.46 6.81
N THR A 229 10.96 -3.70 7.26
CA THR A 229 12.13 -4.61 7.28
C THR A 229 12.50 -5.05 5.87
N MET A 230 11.53 -5.42 5.03
CA MET A 230 11.78 -5.89 3.67
C MET A 230 12.32 -4.80 2.76
N HIS A 231 11.86 -3.56 2.89
CA HIS A 231 12.46 -2.42 2.20
C HIS A 231 13.96 -2.25 2.48
N ARG A 232 14.40 -2.56 3.70
CA ARG A 232 15.79 -2.35 4.13
C ARG A 232 16.70 -3.55 3.89
N THR A 233 16.14 -4.75 3.94
CA THR A 233 16.97 -5.97 3.97
C THR A 233 16.64 -6.97 2.86
N GLY A 234 15.60 -6.70 2.09
CA GLY A 234 15.07 -7.62 1.08
C GLY A 234 14.11 -8.66 1.66
N THR A 235 13.31 -9.25 0.76
CA THR A 235 12.27 -10.21 1.14
C THR A 235 12.83 -11.54 1.65
N MET A 236 14.03 -11.93 1.23
CA MET A 236 14.64 -13.23 1.56
C MET A 236 15.65 -13.17 2.73
N SER A 237 15.76 -12.03 3.40
CA SER A 237 16.74 -11.87 4.47
C SER A 237 16.40 -12.71 5.72
N PRO A 238 17.40 -13.17 6.49
CA PRO A 238 17.16 -13.77 7.80
C PRO A 238 16.37 -12.86 8.74
N ARG A 239 16.59 -11.53 8.65
CA ARG A 239 15.87 -10.55 9.45
C ARG A 239 14.37 -10.51 9.14
N THR A 240 14.00 -10.64 7.87
CA THR A 240 12.60 -10.77 7.45
C THR A 240 11.97 -12.05 8.00
N HIS A 241 12.71 -13.16 7.97
CA HIS A 241 12.25 -14.43 8.56
C HIS A 241 12.00 -14.30 10.06
N ASP A 242 12.96 -13.76 10.81
CA ASP A 242 12.86 -13.59 12.27
C ASP A 242 11.73 -12.63 12.64
N MET A 243 11.55 -11.55 11.86
CA MET A 243 10.45 -10.60 12.04
C MET A 243 9.08 -11.29 11.88
N LEU A 244 8.87 -12.04 10.82
CA LEU A 244 7.62 -12.78 10.58
C LEU A 244 7.35 -13.84 11.63
N ALA A 245 8.35 -14.62 12.03
CA ALA A 245 8.23 -15.59 13.12
C ALA A 245 7.85 -14.93 14.46
N SER A 246 8.44 -13.76 14.74
CA SER A 246 8.09 -12.94 15.92
C SER A 246 6.64 -12.44 15.86
N ILE A 247 6.21 -11.89 14.72
CA ILE A 247 4.83 -11.42 14.51
C ILE A 247 3.85 -12.58 14.71
N GLU A 248 4.08 -13.72 14.06
CA GLU A 248 3.21 -14.91 14.18
C GLU A 248 3.09 -15.36 15.64
N GLY A 249 4.21 -15.41 16.39
CA GLY A 249 4.24 -15.79 17.80
C GLY A 249 3.39 -14.85 18.68
N LYS A 250 3.55 -13.55 18.53
CA LYS A 250 2.81 -12.53 19.29
C LYS A 250 1.31 -12.52 18.97
N VAL A 251 0.95 -12.69 17.70
CA VAL A 251 -0.47 -12.77 17.29
C VAL A 251 -1.12 -14.06 17.79
N ARG A 252 -0.39 -15.18 17.81
CA ARG A 252 -0.86 -16.42 18.44
C ARG A 252 -1.12 -16.24 19.94
N GLU A 253 -0.24 -15.52 20.64
CA GLU A 253 -0.42 -15.19 22.05
C GLU A 253 -1.67 -14.32 22.26
N LEU A 254 -1.88 -13.28 21.44
CA LEU A 254 -3.08 -12.48 21.47
C LEU A 254 -4.33 -13.36 21.28
N ALA A 255 -4.37 -14.19 20.24
CA ALA A 255 -5.52 -15.07 19.95
C ALA A 255 -5.84 -16.00 21.10
N SER A 256 -4.83 -16.48 21.84
CA SER A 256 -5.02 -17.31 23.03
C SER A 256 -5.51 -16.53 24.25
N GLY A 257 -5.36 -15.21 24.27
CA GLY A 257 -5.67 -14.31 25.39
C GLY A 257 -6.95 -13.51 25.23
N ILE A 258 -7.67 -13.64 24.11
CA ILE A 258 -8.97 -12.99 23.85
C ILE A 258 -10.07 -14.06 23.68
N SER A 259 -11.32 -13.67 23.84
CA SER A 259 -12.47 -14.58 23.69
C SER A 259 -13.62 -13.88 22.98
N ASP A 260 -14.57 -14.66 22.48
CA ASP A 260 -15.75 -14.16 21.76
C ASP A 260 -15.38 -13.14 20.67
N THR A 261 -14.32 -13.51 19.92
CA THR A 261 -13.68 -12.60 18.96
C THR A 261 -13.49 -13.30 17.60
N LEU A 262 -13.93 -12.61 16.55
CA LEU A 262 -13.52 -12.90 15.19
C LEU A 262 -12.27 -12.06 14.88
N LEU A 263 -11.11 -12.70 14.83
CA LEU A 263 -9.85 -12.07 14.43
C LEU A 263 -9.58 -12.36 12.93
N ILE A 264 -9.67 -11.33 12.12
CA ILE A 264 -9.32 -11.34 10.70
C ILE A 264 -7.94 -10.71 10.55
N ILE A 265 -7.00 -11.43 9.95
CA ILE A 265 -5.65 -10.95 9.68
C ILE A 265 -5.45 -10.91 8.17
N THR A 266 -4.91 -9.80 7.68
CA THR A 266 -4.65 -9.59 6.26
C THR A 266 -3.43 -8.70 6.06
N ALA A 267 -3.09 -8.44 4.80
CA ALA A 267 -2.12 -7.45 4.38
C ALA A 267 -2.77 -6.42 3.46
N ASP A 268 -2.14 -5.31 3.26
CA ASP A 268 -2.52 -4.32 2.26
C ASP A 268 -1.96 -4.67 0.87
N HIS A 269 -0.74 -5.18 0.80
CA HIS A 269 -0.08 -5.70 -0.39
C HIS A 269 0.93 -6.80 -0.01
N SER A 270 1.70 -7.27 -0.99
CA SER A 270 2.87 -8.09 -0.77
C SER A 270 4.13 -7.34 -1.23
N HIS A 271 5.28 -8.01 -1.26
CA HIS A 271 6.56 -7.41 -1.50
C HIS A 271 7.44 -8.30 -2.37
N MET A 272 8.39 -7.73 -3.12
CA MET A 272 9.38 -8.48 -3.89
C MET A 272 10.74 -7.78 -3.91
N ASP A 273 11.81 -8.55 -4.08
CA ASP A 273 13.12 -7.98 -4.35
C ASP A 273 13.19 -7.50 -5.81
N SER A 274 13.83 -6.38 -6.06
CA SER A 274 13.91 -5.78 -7.39
C SER A 274 15.32 -5.32 -7.74
N LYS A 275 15.59 -5.31 -9.06
CA LYS A 275 16.70 -4.57 -9.61
C LYS A 275 16.33 -3.09 -9.65
N ASN A 276 17.07 -2.28 -8.92
CA ASN A 276 16.78 -0.86 -8.80
C ASN A 276 17.58 -0.05 -9.82
N LEU A 277 16.88 0.83 -10.51
CA LEU A 277 17.41 1.83 -11.43
C LEU A 277 17.16 3.22 -10.84
N CYS A 278 18.05 4.16 -11.12
CA CYS A 278 17.82 5.57 -10.81
C CYS A 278 17.46 6.31 -12.09
N LEU A 279 16.36 7.06 -12.09
CA LEU A 279 15.93 7.80 -13.28
C LEU A 279 16.95 8.87 -13.71
N LEU A 280 17.76 9.36 -12.77
CA LEU A 280 18.82 10.35 -13.05
C LEU A 280 19.90 9.83 -14.00
N ASP A 281 20.04 8.50 -14.14
CA ASP A 281 20.97 7.87 -15.10
C ASP A 281 20.43 7.81 -16.53
N TYR A 282 19.18 8.28 -16.77
CA TYR A 282 18.48 8.22 -18.07
C TYR A 282 18.10 9.63 -18.55
N PRO A 283 19.08 10.47 -18.93
CA PRO A 283 18.84 11.88 -19.29
C PRO A 283 17.87 12.03 -20.46
N GLU A 284 17.87 11.12 -21.45
CA GLU A 284 16.95 11.17 -22.58
C GLU A 284 15.47 10.96 -22.17
N VAL A 285 15.22 10.26 -21.07
CA VAL A 285 13.87 10.13 -20.49
C VAL A 285 13.53 11.38 -19.67
N LEU A 286 14.46 11.83 -18.81
CA LEU A 286 14.28 13.02 -17.97
C LEU A 286 14.03 14.29 -18.82
N ASP A 287 14.73 14.44 -19.93
CA ASP A 287 14.58 15.60 -20.82
C ASP A 287 13.16 15.68 -21.42
N CYS A 288 12.43 14.59 -21.48
CA CYS A 288 11.05 14.54 -21.93
C CYS A 288 10.04 14.85 -20.80
N LEU A 289 10.44 14.84 -19.53
CA LEU A 289 9.50 15.01 -18.41
C LEU A 289 9.33 16.47 -18.00
N VAL A 290 8.10 16.83 -17.65
CA VAL A 290 7.76 18.14 -17.05
C VAL A 290 8.24 18.22 -15.60
N ARG A 291 8.19 17.06 -14.89
CA ARG A 291 8.55 16.90 -13.47
C ARG A 291 9.02 15.48 -13.20
N MET A 292 9.65 15.25 -12.06
CA MET A 292 9.97 13.90 -11.60
C MET A 292 8.68 13.08 -11.47
N PRO A 293 8.73 11.76 -11.75
CA PRO A 293 7.58 10.89 -11.58
C PRO A 293 7.00 10.93 -10.17
N SER A 294 5.70 10.77 -10.06
CA SER A 294 4.99 10.52 -8.81
C SER A 294 4.45 9.09 -8.76
N PHE A 295 3.67 8.77 -7.76
CA PHE A 295 3.17 7.48 -7.32
C PHE A 295 4.27 6.65 -6.66
N GLU A 296 4.80 5.64 -7.33
CA GLU A 296 5.69 4.65 -6.73
C GLU A 296 6.84 4.26 -7.68
N PRO A 297 7.96 3.73 -7.17
CA PRO A 297 9.06 3.28 -8.03
C PRO A 297 8.72 2.15 -9.00
N ARG A 298 7.60 1.47 -8.78
CA ARG A 298 7.09 0.38 -9.62
C ARG A 298 5.78 0.71 -10.34
N THR A 299 5.24 1.91 -10.07
CA THR A 299 4.13 2.53 -10.82
C THR A 299 4.42 4.01 -10.97
N LEU A 300 5.01 4.38 -12.10
CA LEU A 300 5.44 5.75 -12.37
C LEU A 300 4.33 6.56 -13.03
N ASN A 301 3.97 7.69 -12.45
CA ASN A 301 3.06 8.66 -13.03
C ASN A 301 3.88 9.75 -13.75
N LEU A 302 3.73 9.86 -15.07
CA LEU A 302 4.64 10.56 -15.95
C LEU A 302 3.94 11.72 -16.66
N PHE A 303 4.35 12.95 -16.34
CA PHE A 303 3.94 14.17 -17.04
C PHE A 303 4.98 14.49 -18.10
N VAL A 304 4.61 14.38 -19.37
CA VAL A 304 5.50 14.51 -20.52
C VAL A 304 5.34 15.85 -21.20
N LYS A 305 6.46 16.48 -21.58
CA LYS A 305 6.47 17.74 -22.33
C LYS A 305 5.77 17.57 -23.67
N GLU A 306 5.04 18.60 -24.11
CA GLU A 306 4.22 18.54 -25.32
C GLU A 306 5.01 18.08 -26.56
N GLU A 307 6.24 18.61 -26.71
CA GLU A 307 7.13 18.27 -27.81
C GLU A 307 7.68 16.85 -27.79
N CYS A 308 7.57 16.14 -26.67
CA CYS A 308 8.04 14.78 -26.50
C CYS A 308 6.91 13.73 -26.60
N LYS A 309 5.65 14.10 -26.54
CA LYS A 309 4.53 13.16 -26.39
C LYS A 309 4.53 12.04 -27.43
N ASP A 310 4.75 12.38 -28.68
CA ASP A 310 4.72 11.41 -29.78
C ASP A 310 5.92 10.43 -29.76
N THR A 311 7.08 10.88 -29.26
CA THR A 311 8.32 10.10 -29.24
C THR A 311 8.59 9.40 -27.91
N PHE A 312 7.96 9.84 -26.82
CA PHE A 312 8.20 9.34 -25.49
C PHE A 312 8.02 7.82 -25.33
N PRO A 313 7.01 7.17 -25.94
CA PRO A 313 6.86 5.71 -25.84
C PRO A 313 8.08 4.95 -26.42
N GLU A 314 8.70 5.46 -27.49
CA GLU A 314 9.90 4.85 -28.06
C GLU A 314 11.12 5.10 -27.16
N VAL A 315 11.30 6.33 -26.66
CA VAL A 315 12.37 6.69 -25.73
C VAL A 315 12.27 5.83 -24.44
N PHE A 316 11.08 5.71 -23.88
CA PHE A 316 10.86 4.91 -22.66
C PHE A 316 11.18 3.42 -22.91
N ARG A 317 10.66 2.85 -23.99
CA ARG A 317 10.88 1.43 -24.33
C ARG A 317 12.36 1.15 -24.66
N LYS A 318 13.06 2.06 -25.30
CA LYS A 318 14.49 1.92 -25.59
C LYS A 318 15.32 1.74 -24.31
N ASN A 319 14.95 2.43 -23.23
CA ASN A 319 15.69 2.43 -21.96
C ASN A 319 15.26 1.32 -21.00
N PHE A 320 13.96 1.03 -20.94
CA PHE A 320 13.39 0.12 -19.93
C PHE A 320 12.78 -1.16 -20.53
N GLY A 321 12.73 -1.27 -21.86
CA GLY A 321 12.28 -2.48 -22.56
C GLY A 321 10.87 -2.92 -22.16
N ASP A 322 10.74 -4.23 -21.97
CA ASP A 322 9.50 -4.88 -21.58
C ASP A 322 9.32 -5.02 -20.05
N ASP A 323 10.21 -4.41 -19.25
CA ASP A 323 10.12 -4.43 -17.80
C ASP A 323 8.93 -3.63 -17.26
N PHE A 324 8.44 -2.70 -18.07
CA PHE A 324 7.28 -1.87 -17.77
C PHE A 324 6.23 -1.93 -18.89
N LEU A 325 4.97 -2.00 -18.49
CA LEU A 325 3.83 -1.72 -19.36
C LEU A 325 3.56 -0.21 -19.30
N LEU A 326 3.83 0.49 -20.40
CA LEU A 326 3.53 1.92 -20.52
C LEU A 326 2.12 2.10 -21.08
N LEU A 327 1.25 2.75 -20.34
CA LEU A 327 -0.13 3.08 -20.72
C LEU A 327 -0.31 4.59 -20.81
N THR A 328 -1.11 5.04 -21.77
CA THR A 328 -1.58 6.43 -21.79
C THR A 328 -2.62 6.65 -20.67
N LYS A 329 -2.84 7.90 -20.29
CA LYS A 329 -3.90 8.29 -19.35
C LYS A 329 -5.27 7.70 -19.75
N GLU A 330 -5.63 7.79 -21.01
CA GLU A 330 -6.89 7.28 -21.54
C GLU A 330 -6.98 5.76 -21.41
N GLU A 331 -5.88 5.04 -21.60
CA GLU A 331 -5.82 3.60 -21.39
C GLU A 331 -6.00 3.23 -19.92
N VAL A 332 -5.32 3.92 -19.01
CA VAL A 332 -5.45 3.73 -17.56
C VAL A 332 -6.92 3.89 -17.11
N LEU A 333 -7.57 4.95 -17.58
CA LEU A 333 -8.98 5.23 -17.26
C LEU A 333 -9.93 4.19 -17.89
N ARG A 334 -9.72 3.84 -19.16
CA ARG A 334 -10.53 2.85 -19.87
C ARG A 334 -10.43 1.45 -19.26
N GLU A 335 -9.25 1.06 -18.78
CA GLU A 335 -9.02 -0.24 -18.15
C GLU A 335 -9.51 -0.26 -16.68
N ASN A 336 -10.00 0.85 -16.14
CA ASN A 336 -10.40 1.00 -14.74
C ASN A 336 -9.30 0.56 -13.75
N LEU A 337 -8.05 0.92 -14.06
CA LEU A 337 -6.88 0.44 -13.33
C LEU A 337 -6.95 0.74 -11.82
N PHE A 338 -7.50 1.88 -11.44
CA PHE A 338 -7.61 2.33 -10.05
C PHE A 338 -8.98 2.05 -9.40
N GLY A 339 -9.87 1.34 -10.09
CA GLY A 339 -11.18 0.98 -9.56
C GLY A 339 -12.29 1.00 -10.61
N PRO A 340 -13.35 0.18 -10.41
CA PRO A 340 -14.39 -0.01 -11.43
C PRO A 340 -15.51 1.00 -11.38
N ARG A 341 -15.51 1.92 -10.42
CA ARG A 341 -16.57 2.91 -10.19
C ARG A 341 -16.20 4.25 -10.79
N GLU A 342 -17.14 5.21 -10.71
CA GLU A 342 -16.89 6.59 -11.13
C GLU A 342 -15.76 7.19 -10.31
N SER A 343 -14.80 7.79 -11.00
CA SER A 343 -13.67 8.43 -10.36
C SER A 343 -14.09 9.74 -9.68
N ARG A 344 -13.42 10.07 -8.58
CA ARG A 344 -13.60 11.37 -7.94
C ARG A 344 -13.34 12.53 -8.92
N PRO A 345 -14.00 13.67 -8.76
CA PRO A 345 -13.67 14.87 -9.51
C PRO A 345 -12.21 15.27 -9.35
N GLY A 346 -11.55 15.67 -10.45
CA GLY A 346 -10.14 16.08 -10.44
C GLY A 346 -9.10 14.96 -10.47
N LEU A 347 -9.49 13.69 -10.38
CA LEU A 347 -8.54 12.57 -10.45
C LEU A 347 -7.71 12.59 -11.74
N THR A 348 -8.33 12.91 -12.86
CA THR A 348 -7.67 12.96 -14.18
C THR A 348 -6.55 14.00 -14.26
N ASP A 349 -6.64 15.08 -13.47
CA ASP A 349 -5.62 16.12 -13.43
C ASP A 349 -4.39 15.71 -12.59
N MET A 350 -4.57 14.71 -11.72
CA MET A 350 -3.50 14.12 -10.91
C MET A 350 -2.71 13.05 -11.67
N ILE A 351 -3.26 12.52 -12.77
CA ILE A 351 -2.64 11.50 -13.62
C ILE A 351 -1.92 12.18 -14.79
N GLY A 352 -0.65 11.82 -14.99
CA GLY A 352 0.18 12.31 -16.08
C GLY A 352 -0.25 11.77 -17.45
N ASP A 353 0.48 12.15 -18.49
CA ASP A 353 0.21 11.69 -19.87
C ASP A 353 0.36 10.18 -20.02
N TYR A 354 1.27 9.59 -19.23
CA TYR A 354 1.52 8.13 -19.19
C TYR A 354 1.64 7.63 -17.75
N VAL A 355 1.31 6.35 -17.58
CA VAL A 355 1.61 5.59 -16.36
C VAL A 355 2.40 4.34 -16.76
N ALA A 356 3.58 4.17 -16.17
CA ALA A 356 4.44 3.01 -16.40
C ALA A 356 4.31 2.03 -15.24
N LEU A 357 3.87 0.80 -15.53
CA LEU A 357 3.56 -0.24 -14.57
C LEU A 357 4.63 -1.33 -14.64
N ALA A 358 5.40 -1.56 -13.59
CA ALA A 358 6.38 -2.63 -13.55
C ALA A 358 5.70 -4.00 -13.67
N VAL A 359 6.15 -4.80 -14.64
CA VAL A 359 5.67 -6.17 -14.90
C VAL A 359 6.79 -7.21 -14.72
N SER A 360 7.93 -6.78 -14.24
CA SER A 360 9.15 -7.54 -13.95
C SER A 360 9.72 -7.09 -12.59
N PRO A 361 10.74 -7.76 -12.04
CA PRO A 361 11.40 -7.33 -10.81
C PRO A 361 12.37 -6.14 -11.02
N VAL A 362 11.87 -5.03 -11.57
CA VAL A 362 12.61 -3.78 -11.77
C VAL A 362 11.85 -2.62 -11.12
N SER A 363 12.58 -1.76 -10.41
CA SER A 363 12.07 -0.50 -9.84
C SER A 363 12.86 0.68 -10.40
N ILE A 364 12.20 1.82 -10.63
CA ILE A 364 12.86 3.07 -11.05
C ILE A 364 12.61 4.11 -9.95
N PHE A 365 13.68 4.49 -9.27
CA PHE A 365 13.67 5.50 -8.21
C PHE A 365 14.03 6.88 -8.74
N ASN A 366 13.60 7.90 -8.03
CA ASN A 366 13.88 9.30 -8.34
C ASN A 366 15.27 9.76 -7.85
N THR A 367 15.88 9.01 -6.93
CA THR A 367 17.17 9.31 -6.34
C THR A 367 18.08 8.08 -6.32
N HIS A 368 19.39 8.27 -6.44
CA HIS A 368 20.36 7.18 -6.28
C HIS A 368 20.33 6.63 -4.85
N TYR A 369 20.06 7.49 -3.88
CA TYR A 369 19.95 7.08 -2.48
C TYR A 369 18.87 6.00 -2.32
N GLU A 370 17.64 6.26 -2.74
CA GLU A 370 16.54 5.30 -2.63
C GLU A 370 16.85 4.00 -3.40
N ALA A 371 17.37 4.12 -4.62
CA ALA A 371 17.75 2.97 -5.45
C ALA A 371 18.80 2.06 -4.78
N GLN A 372 19.66 2.62 -3.92
CA GLN A 372 20.71 1.86 -3.24
C GLN A 372 20.25 1.25 -1.90
N VAL A 373 19.38 1.94 -1.15
CA VAL A 373 19.01 1.51 0.21
C VAL A 373 17.77 0.63 0.29
N MET A 374 17.01 0.49 -0.81
CA MET A 374 15.73 -0.21 -0.82
C MET A 374 15.78 -1.47 -1.73
N PRO A 375 16.39 -2.58 -1.28
CA PRO A 375 16.49 -3.80 -2.10
C PRO A 375 15.14 -4.46 -2.41
N GLY A 376 14.11 -4.19 -1.60
CA GLY A 376 12.76 -4.67 -1.81
C GLY A 376 11.80 -3.55 -2.16
N GLY A 377 10.74 -3.87 -2.91
CA GLY A 377 9.70 -2.93 -3.34
C GLY A 377 8.37 -3.61 -3.63
N HIS A 378 7.37 -2.80 -3.87
CA HIS A 378 6.00 -3.16 -4.19
C HIS A 378 5.36 -2.12 -5.12
N ALA A 379 4.07 -2.19 -5.36
CA ALA A 379 3.28 -1.29 -6.21
C ALA A 379 3.33 -1.58 -7.71
N GLY A 380 3.94 -2.68 -8.14
CA GLY A 380 3.93 -3.10 -9.55
C GLY A 380 2.68 -3.92 -9.93
N LEU A 381 2.68 -4.35 -11.19
CA LEU A 381 1.58 -5.12 -11.78
C LEU A 381 1.93 -6.61 -11.83
N THR A 382 2.27 -7.20 -10.68
CA THR A 382 2.55 -8.63 -10.57
C THR A 382 1.63 -9.29 -9.55
N ALA A 383 1.27 -10.56 -9.82
CA ALA A 383 0.46 -11.34 -8.88
C ALA A 383 1.17 -11.56 -7.54
N GLU A 384 2.51 -11.50 -7.53
CA GLU A 384 3.31 -11.60 -6.31
C GLU A 384 3.05 -10.42 -5.37
N GLU A 385 2.83 -9.21 -5.91
CA GLU A 385 2.61 -7.99 -5.12
C GLU A 385 1.14 -7.79 -4.73
N THR A 386 0.21 -8.27 -5.55
CA THR A 386 -1.23 -7.99 -5.38
C THR A 386 -1.97 -9.03 -4.55
N ARG A 387 -1.44 -10.26 -4.40
CA ARG A 387 -2.13 -11.36 -3.75
C ARG A 387 -1.93 -11.34 -2.23
N ILE A 388 -3.02 -11.18 -1.49
CA ILE A 388 -3.01 -11.03 -0.02
C ILE A 388 -3.85 -12.12 0.67
N PRO A 389 -3.55 -12.44 1.95
CA PRO A 389 -4.21 -13.51 2.68
C PRO A 389 -5.49 -13.05 3.37
N LEU A 390 -6.47 -13.93 3.45
CA LEU A 390 -7.57 -13.87 4.42
C LEU A 390 -7.33 -14.95 5.48
N ILE A 391 -6.74 -14.58 6.59
CA ILE A 391 -6.51 -15.44 7.75
C ILE A 391 -7.64 -15.16 8.75
N VAL A 392 -8.30 -16.22 9.24
CA VAL A 392 -9.45 -16.06 10.16
C VAL A 392 -9.30 -17.01 11.35
N ILE A 393 -9.42 -16.42 12.54
CA ILE A 393 -9.35 -17.11 13.82
C ILE A 393 -10.59 -16.73 14.64
N GLU A 394 -11.31 -17.71 15.12
CA GLU A 394 -12.46 -17.56 16.03
C GLU A 394 -12.03 -18.03 17.42
N THR A 395 -12.19 -17.17 18.46
CA THR A 395 -11.74 -17.45 19.83
C THR A 395 -12.89 -17.41 20.82
#